data_416f73889fb0a56a5a5518e14241a445
#
_entry.id   416f73889fb0a56a5a5518e14241a445
#
_cell.length_a   1.000
_cell.length_b   1.000
_cell.length_c   1.000
_cell.angle_alpha   90.00
_cell.angle_beta   90.00
_cell.angle_gamma   90.00
#
_symmetry.space_group_name_H-M   'P 1'
#
loop_
_entity.id
_entity.type
_entity.pdbx_description
1 polymer ?
#
loop_
_entity_poly.entity_id
_entity_poly.type
_entity_poly.pdbx_seq_one_letter_code
_entity_poly.pdbx_strand_id
1 'polypeptide(L)'
;MAATVNVNGRVSDGAHAVISVFDHGFLYGEGVYETLRTFNGYPFLFDRHMDRLRNSAGMLRLDIPLSYAYMLARCRETMRAAGLGDGPKNEAYIRILLTRGVGELSYDPAA
;
A
#
# COMPACT_ATOMS: atom_id res chain seq x y z
N MET A 1 -16.38 -5.53 8.72
CA MET A 1 -15.11 -5.15 9.37
C MET A 1 -14.73 -3.75 8.95
N ALA A 2 -14.45 -2.89 9.91
CA ALA A 2 -13.99 -1.54 9.61
C ALA A 2 -12.51 -1.59 9.22
N ALA A 3 -12.16 -0.93 8.13
CA ALA A 3 -10.77 -0.80 7.68
C ALA A 3 -10.34 0.66 7.76
N THR A 4 -9.09 0.88 8.09
CA THR A 4 -8.44 2.19 8.02
C THR A 4 -7.52 2.17 6.81
N VAL A 5 -7.58 3.20 5.99
CA VAL A 5 -6.93 3.22 4.69
C VAL A 5 -6.08 4.47 4.56
N ASN A 6 -4.91 4.31 3.95
CA ASN A 6 -4.00 5.41 3.62
C ASN A 6 -3.88 5.45 2.11
N VAL A 7 -4.46 6.48 1.49
CA VAL A 7 -4.36 6.70 0.04
C VAL A 7 -3.42 7.87 -0.19
N ASN A 8 -2.22 7.58 -0.68
CA ASN A 8 -1.19 8.60 -0.99
C ASN A 8 -0.87 9.53 0.18
N GLY A 9 -0.88 8.99 1.39
CA GLY A 9 -0.60 9.76 2.60
C GLY A 9 -1.82 10.30 3.33
N ARG A 10 -3.01 10.16 2.75
CA ARG A 10 -4.24 10.60 3.39
C ARG A 10 -4.92 9.41 4.09
N VAL A 11 -5.01 9.48 5.41
CA VAL A 11 -5.63 8.44 6.22
C VAL A 11 -7.12 8.72 6.38
N SER A 12 -7.93 7.70 6.17
CA SER A 12 -9.39 7.77 6.36
C SER A 12 -9.93 6.39 6.69
N ASP A 13 -11.23 6.33 7.00
CA ASP A 13 -11.91 5.04 7.11
C ASP A 13 -12.17 4.46 5.69
N GLY A 14 -12.56 3.19 5.65
CA GLY A 14 -12.79 2.51 4.38
C GLY A 14 -13.91 3.12 3.55
N ALA A 15 -14.91 3.72 4.19
CA ALA A 15 -16.06 4.31 3.49
C ALA A 15 -15.67 5.60 2.74
N HIS A 16 -14.63 6.30 3.20
CA HIS A 16 -14.18 7.56 2.63
C HIS A 16 -12.90 7.41 1.79
N ALA A 17 -12.35 6.22 1.70
CA ALA A 17 -11.16 5.94 0.89
C ALA A 17 -11.59 5.68 -0.55
N VAL A 18 -11.18 6.56 -1.45
CA VAL A 18 -11.55 6.48 -2.86
C VAL A 18 -10.33 6.66 -3.75
N ILE A 19 -10.39 6.06 -4.93
CA ILE A 19 -9.43 6.30 -6.00
C ILE A 19 -10.18 6.72 -7.26
N SER A 20 -9.46 7.37 -8.19
CA SER A 20 -10.06 7.74 -9.47
C SER A 20 -10.43 6.49 -10.28
N VAL A 21 -11.55 6.55 -10.99
CA VAL A 21 -11.91 5.50 -11.95
C VAL A 21 -10.95 5.47 -13.14
N PHE A 22 -10.10 6.47 -13.30
CA PHE A 22 -9.07 6.53 -14.33
C PHE A 22 -7.70 6.04 -13.84
N ASP A 23 -7.64 5.47 -12.63
CA ASP A 23 -6.44 4.82 -12.15
C ASP A 23 -6.15 3.58 -13.01
N HIS A 24 -4.91 3.47 -13.52
CA HIS A 24 -4.53 2.37 -14.39
C HIS A 24 -4.53 1.02 -13.66
N GLY A 25 -4.40 1.01 -12.35
CA GLY A 25 -4.58 -0.21 -11.56
C GLY A 25 -6.01 -0.72 -11.65
N PHE A 26 -6.99 0.19 -11.63
CA PHE A 26 -8.39 -0.16 -11.77
C PHE A 26 -8.74 -0.52 -13.22
N LEU A 27 -8.31 0.29 -14.19
CA LEU A 27 -8.71 0.11 -15.59
C LEU A 27 -7.98 -1.04 -16.29
N TYR A 28 -6.70 -1.23 -15.99
CA TYR A 28 -5.83 -2.14 -16.75
C TYR A 28 -5.12 -3.17 -15.89
N GLY A 29 -5.37 -3.19 -14.59
CA GLY A 29 -4.67 -4.09 -13.69
C GLY A 29 -3.19 -3.77 -13.52
N GLU A 30 -2.76 -2.55 -13.80
CA GLU A 30 -1.35 -2.15 -13.67
C GLU A 30 -1.03 -1.80 -12.21
N GLY A 31 -0.89 -2.83 -11.41
CA GLY A 31 -0.60 -2.68 -9.99
C GLY A 31 0.01 -3.93 -9.41
N VAL A 32 0.65 -3.77 -8.28
CA VAL A 32 1.25 -4.85 -7.50
C VAL A 32 0.92 -4.63 -6.03
N TYR A 33 0.98 -5.70 -5.25
CA TYR A 33 0.67 -5.58 -3.83
C TYR A 33 1.48 -6.55 -3.00
N GLU A 34 1.58 -6.24 -1.71
CA GLU A 34 2.08 -7.12 -0.67
C GLU A 34 1.11 -7.14 0.49
N THR A 35 1.02 -8.30 1.13
CA THR A 35 0.21 -8.49 2.32
C THR A 35 1.12 -8.98 3.43
N LEU A 36 1.07 -8.33 4.57
CA LEU A 36 1.86 -8.71 5.72
C LEU A 36 1.09 -8.46 7.00
N ARG A 37 1.55 -9.08 8.07
CA ARG A 37 0.96 -8.87 9.39
C ARG A 37 2.01 -8.29 10.32
N THR A 38 1.54 -7.71 11.43
CA THR A 38 2.45 -7.36 12.52
C THR A 38 2.71 -8.58 13.39
N PHE A 39 3.84 -8.56 14.07
CA PHE A 39 4.16 -9.48 15.13
C PHE A 39 4.67 -8.64 16.29
N ASN A 40 3.99 -8.71 17.41
CA ASN A 40 4.29 -7.90 18.58
C ASN A 40 4.22 -6.39 18.26
N GLY A 41 3.29 -6.01 17.37
CA GLY A 41 3.09 -4.63 16.95
C GLY A 41 4.03 -4.14 15.87
N TYR A 42 4.97 -4.97 15.42
CA TYR A 42 5.93 -4.61 14.36
C TYR A 42 5.60 -5.33 13.06
N PRO A 43 5.61 -4.65 11.90
CA PRO A 43 5.41 -5.31 10.61
C PRO A 43 6.46 -6.40 10.38
N PHE A 44 5.99 -7.65 10.33
CA PHE A 44 6.87 -8.82 10.30
C PHE A 44 7.53 -8.98 8.95
N LEU A 45 8.86 -9.12 8.94
CA LEU A 45 9.69 -9.26 7.74
C LEU A 45 9.46 -8.12 6.74
N PHE A 46 9.32 -6.91 7.25
CA PHE A 46 8.96 -5.74 6.45
C PHE A 46 9.91 -5.56 5.25
N ASP A 47 11.22 -5.62 5.47
CA ASP A 47 12.19 -5.39 4.40
C ASP A 47 12.08 -6.45 3.30
N ARG A 48 11.82 -7.70 3.64
CA ARG A 48 11.60 -8.76 2.65
C ARG A 48 10.34 -8.52 1.82
N HIS A 49 9.27 -8.05 2.45
CA HIS A 49 8.06 -7.68 1.73
C HIS A 49 8.31 -6.50 0.80
N MET A 50 9.09 -5.52 1.23
CA MET A 50 9.43 -4.37 0.39
C MET A 50 10.33 -4.77 -0.78
N ASP A 51 11.30 -5.65 -0.56
CA ASP A 51 12.14 -6.18 -1.64
C ASP A 51 11.29 -6.89 -2.69
N ARG A 52 10.33 -7.70 -2.26
CA ARG A 52 9.45 -8.42 -3.17
C ARG A 52 8.51 -7.46 -3.90
N LEU A 53 7.99 -6.44 -3.21
CA LEU A 53 7.17 -5.41 -3.84
C LEU A 53 7.95 -4.66 -4.92
N ARG A 54 9.21 -4.32 -4.63
CA ARG A 54 10.10 -3.67 -5.61
C ARG A 54 10.33 -4.53 -6.83
N ASN A 55 10.57 -5.84 -6.64
CA ASN A 55 10.73 -6.77 -7.74
C ASN A 55 9.47 -6.85 -8.59
N SER A 56 8.30 -6.96 -7.95
CA SER A 56 7.02 -7.01 -8.66
C SER A 56 6.76 -5.72 -9.44
N ALA A 57 7.02 -4.57 -8.82
CA ALA A 57 6.88 -3.28 -9.47
C ALA A 57 7.82 -3.16 -10.68
N GLY A 58 9.05 -3.63 -10.55
CA GLY A 58 10.03 -3.63 -11.64
C GLY A 58 9.57 -4.41 -12.87
N MET A 59 8.83 -5.50 -12.66
CA MET A 59 8.26 -6.28 -13.77
C MET A 59 7.24 -5.49 -14.58
N LEU A 60 6.57 -4.52 -13.95
CA LEU A 60 5.64 -3.61 -14.61
C LEU A 60 6.30 -2.27 -14.96
N ARG A 61 7.61 -2.12 -14.76
CA ARG A 61 8.34 -0.87 -14.93
C ARG A 61 7.75 0.26 -14.08
N LEU A 62 7.35 -0.07 -12.85
CA LEU A 62 6.92 0.88 -11.85
C LEU A 62 8.04 1.08 -10.84
N ASP A 63 8.27 2.33 -10.46
CA ASP A 63 9.15 2.66 -9.36
C ASP A 63 8.31 2.84 -8.09
N ILE A 64 8.84 2.35 -6.97
CA ILE A 64 8.21 2.64 -5.68
C ILE A 64 8.63 4.07 -5.29
N PRO A 65 7.68 5.00 -5.15
CA PRO A 65 8.00 6.42 -4.94
C PRO A 65 8.51 6.74 -3.54
N LEU A 66 8.45 5.78 -2.62
CA LEU A 66 8.82 5.98 -1.23
C LEU A 66 10.00 5.08 -0.88
N SER A 67 10.90 5.58 -0.02
CA SER A 67 11.91 4.74 0.62
C SER A 67 11.23 3.74 1.57
N TYR A 68 11.96 2.70 1.95
CA TYR A 68 11.45 1.71 2.93
C TYR A 68 11.11 2.38 4.27
N ALA A 69 11.92 3.35 4.69
CA ALA A 69 11.67 4.08 5.92
C ALA A 69 10.36 4.88 5.86
N TYR A 70 10.10 5.55 4.74
CA TYR A 70 8.84 6.27 4.55
C TYR A 70 7.64 5.33 4.45
N MET A 71 7.81 4.21 3.75
CA MET A 71 6.74 3.20 3.66
C MET A 71 6.40 2.66 5.04
N LEU A 72 7.41 2.36 5.85
CA LEU A 72 7.20 1.90 7.21
C LEU A 72 6.50 2.96 8.06
N ALA A 73 6.89 4.22 7.92
CA ALA A 73 6.26 5.33 8.63
C ALA A 73 4.79 5.47 8.27
N ARG A 74 4.43 5.32 7.01
CA ARG A 74 3.03 5.35 6.55
C ARG A 74 2.23 4.17 7.09
N CYS A 75 2.82 2.98 7.12
CA CYS A 75 2.17 1.82 7.73
C CYS A 75 1.89 2.07 9.22
N ARG A 76 2.86 2.60 9.94
CA ARG A 76 2.70 2.89 11.37
C ARG A 76 1.68 3.97 11.64
N GLU A 77 1.67 5.02 10.84
CA GLU A 77 0.66 6.08 10.94
C GLU A 77 -0.75 5.51 10.75
N THR A 78 -0.92 4.68 9.75
CA THR A 78 -2.21 4.06 9.44
C THR A 78 -2.63 3.10 10.55
N MET A 79 -1.71 2.28 11.06
CA MET A 79 -1.96 1.38 12.20
C MET A 79 -2.38 2.17 13.43
N ARG A 80 -1.69 3.27 13.72
CA ARG A 80 -2.00 4.12 14.88
C ARG A 80 -3.38 4.72 14.76
N ALA A 81 -3.75 5.20 13.57
CA ALA A 81 -5.09 5.73 13.31
C ALA A 81 -6.17 4.66 13.48
N ALA A 82 -5.83 3.40 13.22
CA ALA A 82 -6.74 2.27 13.42
C ALA A 82 -6.79 1.78 14.86
N GLY A 83 -5.93 2.30 15.75
CA GLY A 83 -5.80 1.80 17.12
C GLY A 83 -5.11 0.45 17.21
N LEU A 84 -4.24 0.13 16.24
CA LEU A 84 -3.56 -1.15 16.13
C LEU A 84 -2.04 -0.96 16.19
N GLY A 85 -1.33 -2.06 16.38
CA GLY A 85 0.13 -2.07 16.30
C GLY A 85 0.84 -1.67 17.58
N ASP A 86 0.16 -1.64 18.71
CA ASP A 86 0.75 -1.26 19.99
C ASP A 86 1.09 -2.47 20.88
N GLY A 87 1.16 -3.65 20.28
CA GLY A 87 1.57 -4.85 20.98
C GLY A 87 0.82 -6.10 20.52
N PRO A 88 1.03 -7.23 21.22
CA PRO A 88 0.51 -8.53 20.75
C PRO A 88 -1.02 -8.66 20.80
N LYS A 89 -1.71 -7.77 21.52
CA LYS A 89 -3.18 -7.79 21.59
C LYS A 89 -3.84 -7.02 20.45
N ASN A 90 -3.09 -6.17 19.77
CA ASN A 90 -3.60 -5.27 18.73
C ASN A 90 -2.81 -5.43 17.44
N GLU A 91 -2.63 -6.66 17.01
CA GLU A 91 -1.94 -6.93 15.76
C GLU A 91 -2.74 -6.43 14.57
N ALA A 92 -2.02 -5.98 13.54
CA ALA A 92 -2.62 -5.48 12.32
C ALA A 92 -2.35 -6.43 11.16
N TYR A 93 -3.29 -6.45 10.23
CA TYR A 93 -3.14 -7.07 8.92
C TYR A 93 -3.01 -5.95 7.90
N ILE A 94 -1.91 -5.93 7.17
CA ILE A 94 -1.53 -4.80 6.32
C ILE A 94 -1.52 -5.23 4.87
N ARG A 95 -2.15 -4.44 4.01
CA ARG A 95 -2.04 -4.60 2.57
C ARG A 95 -1.48 -3.32 1.98
N ILE A 96 -0.37 -3.45 1.25
CA ILE A 96 0.27 -2.35 0.53
C ILE A 96 0.00 -2.57 -0.94
N LEU A 97 -0.59 -1.57 -1.60
CA LEU A 97 -0.93 -1.63 -3.01
C LEU A 97 -0.29 -0.46 -3.73
N LEU A 98 0.40 -0.76 -4.81
CA LEU A 98 1.03 0.22 -5.68
C LEU A 98 0.43 0.10 -7.07
N THR A 99 -0.07 1.20 -7.63
CA THR A 99 -0.57 1.24 -9.00
C THR A 99 0.21 2.26 -9.82
N ARG A 100 0.04 2.18 -11.15
CA ARG A 100 0.60 3.20 -12.05
C ARG A 100 -0.06 4.57 -11.86
N GLY A 101 -1.22 4.63 -11.21
CA GLY A 101 -1.93 5.86 -10.97
C GLY A 101 -2.81 6.29 -12.15
N VAL A 102 -3.26 7.55 -12.08
CA VAL A 102 -4.12 8.12 -13.11
C VAL A 102 -3.29 8.44 -14.35
N GLY A 103 -3.80 8.06 -15.51
CA GLY A 103 -3.17 8.32 -16.80
C GLY A 103 -4.21 8.36 -17.91
N GLU A 104 -3.73 8.46 -19.13
CA GLU A 104 -4.62 8.46 -20.30
C GLU A 104 -5.16 7.07 -20.57
N LEU A 105 -6.32 7.00 -21.23
CA LEU A 105 -6.90 5.74 -21.69
C LEU A 105 -6.07 5.23 -22.87
N SER A 106 -5.07 4.41 -22.56
CA SER A 106 -4.12 3.89 -23.53
C SER A 106 -3.57 2.56 -23.06
N TYR A 107 -3.21 1.70 -24.01
CA TYR A 107 -2.49 0.46 -23.72
C TYR A 107 -0.98 0.66 -23.66
N ASP A 108 -0.50 1.90 -23.88
CA ASP A 108 0.92 2.23 -23.76
C ASP A 108 1.28 2.39 -22.26
N PRO A 109 2.19 1.58 -21.72
CA PRO A 109 2.57 1.69 -20.32
C PRO A 109 3.23 3.03 -19.94
N ALA A 110 3.67 3.82 -20.94
CA ALA A 110 4.25 5.14 -20.70
C ALA A 110 3.20 6.25 -20.57
N ALA A 111 1.93 5.96 -20.84
CA ALA A 111 0.87 6.95 -20.78
C ALA A 111 0.57 7.38 -19.32
#